data_8659858adea779f82d1074003fe17cb0
#
_entry.id   8659858adea779f82d1074003fe17cb0
#
_cell.length_a   1.000
_cell.length_b   1.000
_cell.length_c   1.000
_cell.angle_alpha   90.00
_cell.angle_beta   90.00
_cell.angle_gamma   90.00
#
_symmetry.space_group_name_H-M   'P 1'
#
loop_
_entity.id
_entity.type
_entity.pdbx_description
1 polymer ?
#
loop_
_entity_poly.entity_id
_entity_poly.type
_entity_poly.pdbx_seq_one_letter_code
_entity_poly.pdbx_strand_id
1 'polypeptide(L)'
;MKLRNKVSAERCSLRMLFGRMPRVLTALLLLPLLMLTGPGDAALAAAPAGAARRLEIGLAQCVEGYIAGSDAVRTAEKKAGDSAEAHKRAVAEKKAALSLAELETAAQSAQLALAEARNNAALQAVQAYAGLAQAARDAQSRHASLAVAEEKLRVLRLRHQAGLITGDTVLQQENAYLSAKDAVIRADDSLRQAKDDLCRAMAVDLYEEIVLTTDVASLADETVTYDVAECTVLARAASSSYFSAVKSEELAGQKYEALQDPMIAAKAERASAEEALRDAAEKLSNAEKSLNDSVANALTQLDSLIRSLRMQVLSAQLADANLDVARIKFGYGEMLQYELDSEVNSVDQAHVRVTKAKEDLYVQVLKIESMIGRNVADVLCRAGLK
;
A
#
# COMPACT_ATOMS: atom_id res chain seq x y z
N MET A 1 -37.28 3.13 -39.81
CA MET A 1 -38.47 2.55 -39.17
C MET A 1 -38.22 2.61 -37.65
N LYS A 2 -38.99 3.48 -36.97
CA LYS A 2 -38.86 3.80 -35.53
C LYS A 2 -39.44 2.66 -34.71
N LEU A 3 -38.79 2.26 -33.65
CA LEU A 3 -39.45 1.73 -32.46
C LEU A 3 -38.68 2.17 -31.20
N ARG A 4 -39.22 3.21 -30.60
CA ARG A 4 -39.04 3.58 -29.21
C ARG A 4 -39.80 2.56 -28.35
N ASN A 5 -39.21 2.05 -27.32
CA ASN A 5 -39.97 1.60 -26.17
C ASN A 5 -39.30 2.08 -24.87
N LYS A 6 -40.09 2.90 -24.19
CA LYS A 6 -40.05 3.31 -22.81
C LYS A 6 -40.12 2.06 -21.92
N VAL A 7 -39.29 1.96 -20.91
CA VAL A 7 -39.61 1.26 -19.67
C VAL A 7 -39.36 2.22 -18.53
N SER A 8 -40.46 2.51 -17.88
CA SER A 8 -40.60 3.43 -16.75
C SER A 8 -40.03 2.89 -15.47
N ALA A 9 -39.65 3.85 -14.64
CA ALA A 9 -39.25 3.71 -13.23
C ALA A 9 -40.28 2.94 -12.40
N GLU A 10 -39.81 1.96 -11.65
CA GLU A 10 -40.43 1.56 -10.39
C GLU A 10 -39.40 1.69 -9.25
N ARG A 11 -39.56 2.80 -8.53
CA ARG A 11 -39.04 2.97 -7.18
C ARG A 11 -39.92 2.14 -6.26
N CYS A 12 -39.37 1.05 -5.75
CA CYS A 12 -39.97 0.36 -4.61
C CYS A 12 -39.21 0.70 -3.36
N SER A 13 -39.83 1.55 -2.56
CA SER A 13 -39.41 1.89 -1.19
C SER A 13 -39.65 0.67 -0.28
N LEU A 14 -38.58 0.13 0.30
CA LEU A 14 -38.70 -0.74 1.47
C LEU A 14 -38.07 -0.02 2.66
N ARG A 15 -38.87 0.80 3.31
CA ARG A 15 -38.65 1.28 4.68
C ARG A 15 -39.43 0.36 5.62
N MET A 16 -38.84 0.12 6.76
CA MET A 16 -39.36 -0.45 7.98
C MET A 16 -39.15 -1.95 8.17
N LEU A 17 -38.21 -2.26 9.06
CA LEU A 17 -38.42 -3.04 10.28
C LEU A 17 -37.06 -3.19 11.03
N PHE A 18 -36.66 -2.14 11.73
CA PHE A 18 -35.69 -2.30 12.81
C PHE A 18 -36.41 -2.14 14.13
N GLY A 19 -36.72 -3.30 14.72
CA GLY A 19 -37.24 -3.43 16.08
C GLY A 19 -36.20 -3.00 17.11
N ARG A 20 -36.66 -2.21 18.04
CA ARG A 20 -35.96 -1.72 19.22
C ARG A 20 -35.41 -2.84 20.09
N MET A 21 -34.13 -2.82 20.40
CA MET A 21 -33.57 -3.50 21.57
C MET A 21 -33.28 -2.50 22.68
N PRO A 22 -33.51 -2.87 23.96
CA PRO A 22 -33.49 -1.94 25.07
C PRO A 22 -32.07 -1.63 25.54
N ARG A 23 -31.84 -0.34 25.79
CA ARG A 23 -30.66 0.18 26.47
C ARG A 23 -30.71 -0.24 27.93
N VAL A 24 -29.75 -1.02 28.40
CA VAL A 24 -29.50 -1.22 29.82
C VAL A 24 -28.61 -0.08 30.29
N LEU A 25 -29.20 0.79 31.10
CA LEU A 25 -28.53 1.79 31.90
C LEU A 25 -27.65 1.10 32.96
N THR A 26 -26.37 1.41 32.98
CA THR A 26 -25.58 1.31 34.20
C THR A 26 -25.04 2.70 34.54
N ALA A 27 -25.78 3.35 35.43
CA ALA A 27 -25.33 4.50 36.17
C ALA A 27 -24.31 4.04 37.21
N LEU A 28 -23.12 4.62 37.24
CA LEU A 28 -22.18 4.48 38.34
C LEU A 28 -21.69 5.88 38.78
N LEU A 29 -22.25 6.30 39.87
CA LEU A 29 -21.83 7.20 40.92
C LEU A 29 -20.53 8.00 40.72
N LEU A 30 -20.71 9.29 40.50
CA LEU A 30 -19.77 10.36 40.79
C LEU A 30 -19.86 10.70 42.27
N LEU A 31 -18.77 10.57 43.00
CA LEU A 31 -18.55 11.19 44.29
C LEU A 31 -17.44 12.24 44.15
N PRO A 32 -17.71 13.51 44.47
CA PRO A 32 -16.66 14.51 44.54
C PRO A 32 -16.03 14.49 45.94
N LEU A 33 -14.71 14.36 46.02
CA LEU A 33 -13.99 14.70 47.26
C LEU A 33 -13.20 15.99 47.01
N LEU A 34 -13.67 17.02 47.71
CA LEU A 34 -13.16 18.38 47.73
C LEU A 34 -12.06 18.50 48.80
N MET A 35 -11.00 19.24 48.42
CA MET A 35 -10.16 20.09 49.26
C MET A 35 -9.16 19.44 50.22
N LEU A 36 -7.85 19.69 49.96
CA LEU A 36 -7.04 20.49 50.89
C LEU A 36 -5.81 21.06 50.18
N THR A 37 -5.74 22.39 50.13
CA THR A 37 -4.60 23.15 49.65
C THR A 37 -3.53 23.24 50.74
N GLY A 38 -2.29 22.90 50.42
CA GLY A 38 -1.09 23.23 51.17
C GLY A 38 0.04 23.58 50.20
N PRO A 39 0.78 24.69 50.39
CA PRO A 39 1.85 25.09 49.50
C PRO A 39 3.17 24.44 49.95
N GLY A 40 3.86 23.83 49.04
CA GLY A 40 5.23 23.38 49.31
C GLY A 40 5.66 22.22 48.43
N ASP A 41 6.74 22.48 47.72
CA ASP A 41 7.58 21.56 46.97
C ASP A 41 7.15 21.22 45.53
N ALA A 42 7.86 21.88 44.63
CA ALA A 42 7.97 21.47 43.23
C ALA A 42 8.67 20.08 43.15
N ALA A 43 7.89 19.03 43.42
CA ALA A 43 8.27 17.70 43.06
C ALA A 43 8.05 17.58 41.54
N LEU A 44 9.12 17.36 40.77
CA LEU A 44 9.02 16.84 39.42
C LEU A 44 8.05 15.66 39.46
N ALA A 45 6.84 15.86 38.94
CA ALA A 45 5.91 14.77 38.72
C ALA A 45 6.54 13.85 37.68
N ALA A 46 7.16 12.77 38.17
CA ALA A 46 7.49 11.64 37.33
C ALA A 46 6.18 11.20 36.65
N ALA A 47 6.12 11.29 35.34
CA ALA A 47 5.03 10.74 34.57
C ALA A 47 4.78 9.30 35.02
N PRO A 48 3.53 8.82 35.17
CA PRO A 48 3.27 7.47 35.59
C PRO A 48 3.94 6.53 34.60
N ALA A 49 4.95 5.80 35.08
CA ALA A 49 5.56 4.71 34.34
C ALA A 49 4.48 3.64 34.13
N GLY A 50 3.97 3.54 32.89
CA GLY A 50 3.03 2.47 32.52
C GLY A 50 1.87 2.80 31.61
N ALA A 51 1.74 4.02 31.09
CA ALA A 51 0.83 4.23 29.98
C ALA A 51 1.52 3.75 28.68
N ALA A 52 1.02 2.68 28.09
CA ALA A 52 1.47 2.21 26.77
C ALA A 52 1.49 3.42 25.81
N ARG A 53 2.63 3.68 25.18
CA ARG A 53 2.73 4.78 24.20
C ARG A 53 1.89 4.41 22.99
N ARG A 54 0.75 5.10 22.83
CA ARG A 54 -0.19 4.93 21.73
C ARG A 54 0.05 6.01 20.68
N LEU A 55 0.17 5.58 19.42
CA LEU A 55 0.31 6.47 18.27
C LEU A 55 -0.86 6.24 17.30
N GLU A 56 -1.61 7.28 17.01
CA GLU A 56 -2.66 7.26 15.98
C GLU A 56 -2.06 7.83 14.69
N ILE A 57 -2.11 7.05 13.60
CA ILE A 57 -1.50 7.42 12.32
C ILE A 57 -2.55 7.33 11.22
N GLY A 58 -2.75 8.45 10.51
CA GLY A 58 -3.46 8.49 9.23
C GLY A 58 -2.55 8.17 8.05
N LEU A 59 -3.12 7.74 6.93
CA LEU A 59 -2.36 7.41 5.73
C LEU A 59 -1.54 8.61 5.22
N ALA A 60 -2.13 9.82 5.19
CA ALA A 60 -1.43 11.04 4.75
C ALA A 60 -0.21 11.35 5.64
N GLN A 61 -0.37 11.26 6.95
CA GLN A 61 0.72 11.47 7.92
C GLN A 61 1.83 10.42 7.75
N CYS A 62 1.47 9.17 7.47
CA CYS A 62 2.42 8.11 7.16
C CYS A 62 3.24 8.45 5.91
N VAL A 63 2.59 8.90 4.83
CA VAL A 63 3.24 9.29 3.58
C VAL A 63 4.20 10.47 3.78
N GLU A 64 3.78 11.51 4.51
CA GLU A 64 4.64 12.65 4.83
C GLU A 64 5.87 12.21 5.65
N GLY A 65 5.68 11.36 6.66
CA GLY A 65 6.77 10.81 7.45
C GLY A 65 7.78 10.00 6.62
N TYR A 66 7.29 9.16 5.72
CA TYR A 66 8.15 8.37 4.81
C TYR A 66 8.94 9.26 3.85
N ILE A 67 8.31 10.28 3.25
CA ILE A 67 9.00 11.22 2.35
C ILE A 67 10.10 11.96 3.12
N ALA A 68 9.80 12.45 4.33
CA ALA A 68 10.76 13.18 5.16
C ALA A 68 11.91 12.28 5.67
N GLY A 69 11.61 11.01 5.99
CA GLY A 69 12.59 10.02 6.46
C GLY A 69 13.46 9.40 5.35
N SER A 70 13.06 9.53 4.08
CA SER A 70 13.71 8.83 2.96
C SER A 70 15.07 9.40 2.59
N ASP A 71 16.12 8.59 2.69
CA ASP A 71 17.48 8.94 2.21
C ASP A 71 17.52 9.12 0.69
N ALA A 72 16.70 8.38 -0.05
CA ALA A 72 16.59 8.50 -1.51
C ALA A 72 16.05 9.88 -1.91
N VAL A 73 15.02 10.37 -1.21
CA VAL A 73 14.46 11.71 -1.44
C VAL A 73 15.49 12.77 -1.10
N ARG A 74 16.15 12.71 0.06
CA ARG A 74 17.19 13.67 0.46
C ARG A 74 18.36 13.72 -0.54
N THR A 75 18.78 12.56 -1.04
CA THR A 75 19.85 12.47 -2.05
C THR A 75 19.40 13.08 -3.38
N ALA A 76 18.17 12.82 -3.82
CA ALA A 76 17.61 13.39 -5.02
C ALA A 76 17.41 14.92 -4.90
N GLU A 77 16.97 15.42 -3.75
CA GLU A 77 16.86 16.86 -3.46
C GLU A 77 18.21 17.56 -3.55
N LYS A 78 19.23 17.00 -2.92
CA LYS A 78 20.59 17.52 -3.00
C LYS A 78 21.08 17.57 -4.46
N LYS A 79 20.91 16.46 -5.21
CA LYS A 79 21.31 16.38 -6.61
C LYS A 79 20.57 17.40 -7.48
N ALA A 80 19.27 17.58 -7.27
CA ALA A 80 18.48 18.58 -7.99
C ALA A 80 18.94 20.00 -7.69
N GLY A 81 19.24 20.31 -6.42
CA GLY A 81 19.81 21.59 -6.00
C GLY A 81 21.17 21.86 -6.61
N ASP A 82 22.10 20.91 -6.47
CA ASP A 82 23.47 21.02 -7.00
C ASP A 82 23.46 21.21 -8.53
N SER A 83 22.62 20.46 -9.26
CA SER A 83 22.50 20.58 -10.73
C SER A 83 21.91 21.93 -11.16
N ALA A 84 20.87 22.40 -10.43
CA ALA A 84 20.28 23.73 -10.72
C ALA A 84 21.26 24.87 -10.45
N GLU A 85 22.06 24.78 -9.38
CA GLU A 85 23.11 25.76 -9.11
C GLU A 85 24.24 25.73 -10.15
N ALA A 86 24.66 24.54 -10.60
CA ALA A 86 25.66 24.38 -11.64
C ALA A 86 25.21 25.04 -12.97
N HIS A 87 23.93 24.81 -13.34
CA HIS A 87 23.35 25.48 -14.52
C HIS A 87 23.30 27.01 -14.35
N LYS A 88 22.84 27.55 -13.21
CA LYS A 88 22.81 28.99 -12.94
C LYS A 88 24.19 29.64 -13.02
N ARG A 89 25.22 28.97 -12.44
CA ARG A 89 26.61 29.46 -12.54
C ARG A 89 27.11 29.48 -13.99
N ALA A 90 26.85 28.43 -14.75
CA ALA A 90 27.24 28.35 -16.16
C ALA A 90 26.58 29.42 -17.03
N VAL A 91 25.32 29.76 -16.77
CA VAL A 91 24.61 30.87 -17.40
C VAL A 91 25.30 32.21 -17.06
N ALA A 92 25.64 32.43 -15.79
CA ALA A 92 26.34 33.66 -15.34
C ALA A 92 27.75 33.77 -15.95
N GLU A 93 28.47 32.68 -16.10
CA GLU A 93 29.79 32.57 -16.72
C GLU A 93 29.77 32.64 -18.26
N LYS A 94 28.59 32.68 -18.87
CA LYS A 94 28.38 32.68 -20.35
C LYS A 94 29.09 31.51 -21.03
N LYS A 95 28.98 30.30 -20.49
CA LYS A 95 29.56 29.07 -21.08
C LYS A 95 29.03 28.83 -22.49
N ALA A 96 29.75 28.02 -23.27
CA ALA A 96 29.32 27.60 -24.60
C ALA A 96 27.93 26.98 -24.61
N ALA A 97 27.14 27.20 -25.67
CA ALA A 97 25.75 26.80 -25.78
C ALA A 97 25.56 25.29 -25.51
N LEU A 98 26.46 24.44 -26.01
CA LEU A 98 26.42 23.00 -25.80
C LEU A 98 26.58 22.61 -24.31
N SER A 99 27.53 23.24 -23.60
CA SER A 99 27.75 23.04 -22.17
C SER A 99 26.55 23.52 -21.33
N LEU A 100 25.88 24.59 -21.75
CA LEU A 100 24.66 25.06 -21.12
C LEU A 100 23.52 24.06 -21.30
N ALA A 101 23.33 23.51 -22.51
CA ALA A 101 22.33 22.52 -22.81
C ALA A 101 22.55 21.22 -22.01
N GLU A 102 23.81 20.77 -21.83
CA GLU A 102 24.15 19.63 -20.97
C GLU A 102 23.77 19.86 -19.51
N LEU A 103 24.07 21.03 -18.95
CA LEU A 103 23.78 21.38 -17.56
C LEU A 103 22.28 21.61 -17.33
N GLU A 104 21.58 22.20 -18.31
CA GLU A 104 20.12 22.32 -18.27
C GLU A 104 19.44 20.95 -18.26
N THR A 105 19.88 20.06 -19.16
CA THR A 105 19.41 18.68 -19.21
C THR A 105 19.63 17.94 -17.87
N ALA A 106 20.82 18.12 -17.28
CA ALA A 106 21.14 17.55 -15.98
C ALA A 106 20.24 18.10 -14.87
N ALA A 107 19.93 19.38 -14.87
CA ALA A 107 19.04 20.00 -13.89
C ALA A 107 17.59 19.51 -14.05
N GLN A 108 17.08 19.44 -15.27
CA GLN A 108 15.73 18.96 -15.55
C GLN A 108 15.57 17.46 -15.22
N SER A 109 16.54 16.63 -15.62
CA SER A 109 16.52 15.20 -15.28
C SER A 109 16.59 14.94 -13.77
N ALA A 110 17.35 15.76 -13.03
CA ALA A 110 17.43 15.66 -11.57
C ALA A 110 16.13 16.08 -10.89
N GLN A 111 15.37 17.02 -11.44
CA GLN A 111 14.03 17.39 -10.94
C GLN A 111 13.02 16.27 -11.17
N LEU A 112 13.02 15.63 -12.35
CA LEU A 112 12.16 14.47 -12.62
C LEU A 112 12.52 13.31 -11.68
N ALA A 113 13.81 13.03 -11.48
CA ALA A 113 14.26 12.00 -10.55
C ALA A 113 13.86 12.28 -9.09
N LEU A 114 13.80 13.55 -8.69
CA LEU A 114 13.27 13.95 -7.37
C LEU A 114 11.77 13.66 -7.27
N ALA A 115 10.98 13.98 -8.30
CA ALA A 115 9.57 13.68 -8.32
C ALA A 115 9.32 12.15 -8.26
N GLU A 116 10.07 11.35 -9.02
CA GLU A 116 10.05 9.88 -8.95
C GLU A 116 10.42 9.36 -7.55
N ALA A 117 11.46 9.91 -6.92
CA ALA A 117 11.89 9.51 -5.58
C ALA A 117 10.82 9.79 -4.52
N ARG A 118 10.14 10.94 -4.59
CA ARG A 118 9.02 11.29 -3.70
C ARG A 118 7.83 10.36 -3.91
N ASN A 119 7.46 10.08 -5.16
CA ASN A 119 6.39 9.15 -5.48
C ASN A 119 6.70 7.74 -4.99
N ASN A 120 7.93 7.27 -5.16
CA ASN A 120 8.37 5.96 -4.68
C ASN A 120 8.31 5.87 -3.15
N ALA A 121 8.74 6.90 -2.43
CA ALA A 121 8.63 6.97 -0.98
C ALA A 121 7.16 6.96 -0.52
N ALA A 122 6.28 7.71 -1.21
CA ALA A 122 4.85 7.71 -0.94
C ALA A 122 4.20 6.33 -1.18
N LEU A 123 4.56 5.64 -2.27
CA LEU A 123 4.09 4.26 -2.54
C LEU A 123 4.56 3.27 -1.48
N GLN A 124 5.81 3.36 -1.05
CA GLN A 124 6.34 2.53 0.04
C GLN A 124 5.59 2.79 1.35
N ALA A 125 5.24 4.04 1.65
CA ALA A 125 4.44 4.39 2.81
C ALA A 125 3.05 3.73 2.78
N VAL A 126 2.35 3.81 1.64
CA VAL A 126 1.03 3.18 1.47
C VAL A 126 1.12 1.66 1.62
N GLN A 127 2.16 1.04 1.03
CA GLN A 127 2.40 -0.39 1.16
C GLN A 127 2.70 -0.81 2.60
N ALA A 128 3.52 -0.05 3.32
CA ALA A 128 3.85 -0.34 4.71
C ALA A 128 2.63 -0.15 5.63
N TYR A 129 1.81 0.89 5.38
CA TYR A 129 0.57 1.13 6.09
C TYR A 129 -0.45 0.00 5.89
N ALA A 130 -0.70 -0.39 4.63
CA ALA A 130 -1.56 -1.53 4.30
C ALA A 130 -0.98 -2.85 4.83
N GLY A 131 0.34 -3.03 4.78
CA GLY A 131 1.04 -4.19 5.33
C GLY A 131 0.84 -4.34 6.84
N LEU A 132 0.91 -3.24 7.60
CA LEU A 132 0.63 -3.24 9.04
C LEU A 132 -0.84 -3.58 9.33
N ALA A 133 -1.79 -2.99 8.57
CA ALA A 133 -3.20 -3.32 8.69
C ALA A 133 -3.48 -4.81 8.41
N GLN A 134 -2.83 -5.35 7.38
CA GLN A 134 -2.90 -6.77 7.03
C GLN A 134 -2.32 -7.66 8.13
N ALA A 135 -1.13 -7.33 8.65
CA ALA A 135 -0.50 -8.10 9.74
C ALA A 135 -1.37 -8.13 11.00
N ALA A 136 -2.05 -7.02 11.32
CA ALA A 136 -2.98 -6.96 12.45
C ALA A 136 -4.20 -7.88 12.24
N ARG A 137 -4.79 -7.87 11.02
CA ARG A 137 -5.91 -8.78 10.68
C ARG A 137 -5.49 -10.24 10.67
N ASP A 138 -4.29 -10.54 10.15
CA ASP A 138 -3.75 -11.90 10.14
C ASP A 138 -3.51 -12.41 11.57
N ALA A 139 -2.94 -11.60 12.46
CA ALA A 139 -2.76 -11.96 13.87
C ALA A 139 -4.11 -12.26 14.53
N GLN A 140 -5.12 -11.40 14.36
CA GLN A 140 -6.46 -11.61 14.88
C GLN A 140 -7.08 -12.93 14.36
N SER A 141 -6.97 -13.21 13.07
CA SER A 141 -7.48 -14.42 12.44
C SER A 141 -6.77 -15.69 12.98
N ARG A 142 -5.44 -15.61 13.24
CA ARG A 142 -4.70 -16.73 13.84
C ARG A 142 -5.10 -16.98 15.29
N HIS A 143 -5.32 -15.94 16.07
CA HIS A 143 -5.86 -16.08 17.44
C HIS A 143 -7.24 -16.74 17.44
N ALA A 144 -8.14 -16.34 16.54
CA ALA A 144 -9.46 -16.98 16.38
C ALA A 144 -9.33 -18.47 15.99
N SER A 145 -8.44 -18.78 15.05
CA SER A 145 -8.17 -20.16 14.61
C SER A 145 -7.60 -21.02 15.75
N LEU A 146 -6.75 -20.47 16.60
CA LEU A 146 -6.22 -21.16 17.78
C LEU A 146 -7.33 -21.47 18.78
N ALA A 147 -8.24 -20.52 19.06
CA ALA A 147 -9.36 -20.74 19.97
C ALA A 147 -10.28 -21.88 19.48
N VAL A 148 -10.57 -21.95 18.17
CA VAL A 148 -11.33 -23.05 17.57
C VAL A 148 -10.58 -24.38 17.71
N ALA A 149 -9.27 -24.41 17.45
CA ALA A 149 -8.46 -25.62 17.57
C ALA A 149 -8.40 -26.15 19.01
N GLU A 150 -8.30 -25.25 19.99
CA GLU A 150 -8.31 -25.56 21.42
C GLU A 150 -9.65 -26.16 21.87
N GLU A 151 -10.75 -25.52 21.50
CA GLU A 151 -12.07 -26.01 21.85
C GLU A 151 -12.36 -27.37 21.20
N LYS A 152 -11.99 -27.57 19.95
CA LYS A 152 -12.07 -28.85 19.26
C LYS A 152 -11.26 -29.94 19.98
N LEU A 153 -10.02 -29.62 20.37
CA LEU A 153 -9.20 -30.57 21.14
C LEU A 153 -9.82 -30.92 22.46
N ARG A 154 -10.39 -29.94 23.19
CA ARG A 154 -11.13 -30.18 24.46
C ARG A 154 -12.28 -31.13 24.24
N VAL A 155 -13.10 -30.92 23.25
CA VAL A 155 -14.26 -31.79 22.92
C VAL A 155 -13.80 -33.19 22.53
N LEU A 156 -12.78 -33.34 21.72
CA LEU A 156 -12.26 -34.65 21.31
C LEU A 156 -11.65 -35.43 22.48
N ARG A 157 -10.96 -34.78 23.42
CA ARG A 157 -10.46 -35.43 24.64
C ARG A 157 -11.59 -35.99 25.48
N LEU A 158 -12.70 -35.26 25.66
CA LEU A 158 -13.89 -35.74 26.37
C LEU A 158 -14.52 -36.93 25.66
N ARG A 159 -14.63 -36.91 24.32
CA ARG A 159 -15.15 -38.04 23.54
C ARG A 159 -14.26 -39.28 23.64
N HIS A 160 -12.95 -39.10 23.69
CA HIS A 160 -11.99 -40.19 23.88
C HIS A 160 -12.14 -40.81 25.28
N GLN A 161 -12.25 -39.98 26.32
CA GLN A 161 -12.52 -40.46 27.69
C GLN A 161 -13.83 -41.26 27.80
N ALA A 162 -14.84 -40.89 27.00
CA ALA A 162 -16.10 -41.63 26.90
C ALA A 162 -16.00 -42.87 25.98
N GLY A 163 -14.83 -43.18 25.42
CA GLY A 163 -14.64 -44.34 24.53
C GLY A 163 -15.25 -44.21 23.13
N LEU A 164 -15.63 -42.97 22.74
CA LEU A 164 -16.33 -42.71 21.48
C LEU A 164 -15.41 -42.53 20.28
N ILE A 165 -14.12 -42.22 20.52
CA ILE A 165 -13.12 -42.03 19.49
C ILE A 165 -11.79 -42.65 19.90
N THR A 166 -10.89 -42.86 18.91
CA THR A 166 -9.56 -43.43 19.14
C THR A 166 -8.56 -42.39 19.63
N GLY A 167 -7.48 -42.82 20.30
CA GLY A 167 -6.39 -41.94 20.74
C GLY A 167 -5.69 -41.25 19.57
N ASP A 168 -5.59 -41.91 18.43
CA ASP A 168 -4.95 -41.29 17.21
C ASP A 168 -5.68 -40.03 16.76
N THR A 169 -7.02 -39.99 16.89
CA THR A 169 -7.81 -38.78 16.55
C THR A 169 -7.44 -37.62 17.48
N VAL A 170 -7.21 -37.91 18.78
CA VAL A 170 -6.76 -36.88 19.73
C VAL A 170 -5.37 -36.39 19.41
N LEU A 171 -4.41 -37.29 19.09
CA LEU A 171 -3.05 -36.94 18.74
C LEU A 171 -3.00 -36.09 17.47
N GLN A 172 -3.80 -36.38 16.44
CA GLN A 172 -3.93 -35.56 15.24
C GLN A 172 -4.40 -34.15 15.58
N GLN A 173 -5.38 -33.99 16.46
CA GLN A 173 -5.86 -32.68 16.88
C GLN A 173 -4.87 -31.95 17.79
N GLU A 174 -4.08 -32.65 18.61
CA GLU A 174 -2.98 -32.05 19.37
C GLU A 174 -1.93 -31.45 18.43
N ASN A 175 -1.55 -32.15 17.37
CA ASN A 175 -0.66 -31.61 16.35
C ASN A 175 -1.26 -30.38 15.64
N ALA A 176 -2.57 -30.40 15.33
CA ALA A 176 -3.25 -29.24 14.73
C ALA A 176 -3.27 -28.04 15.70
N TYR A 177 -3.52 -28.26 16.99
CA TYR A 177 -3.47 -27.24 18.03
C TYR A 177 -2.06 -26.63 18.16
N LEU A 178 -1.01 -27.47 18.22
CA LEU A 178 0.37 -27.00 18.29
C LEU A 178 0.75 -26.17 17.05
N SER A 179 0.32 -26.62 15.86
CA SER A 179 0.54 -25.88 14.61
C SER A 179 -0.18 -24.53 14.61
N ALA A 180 -1.40 -24.47 15.14
CA ALA A 180 -2.14 -23.21 15.29
C ALA A 180 -1.45 -22.26 16.28
N LYS A 181 -0.92 -22.80 17.40
CA LYS A 181 -0.15 -22.01 18.37
C LYS A 181 1.13 -21.41 17.77
N ASP A 182 1.86 -22.20 16.99
CA ASP A 182 3.04 -21.70 16.27
C ASP A 182 2.67 -20.66 15.21
N ALA A 183 1.50 -20.80 14.58
CA ALA A 183 1.01 -19.81 13.63
C ALA A 183 0.69 -18.45 14.28
N VAL A 184 0.14 -18.47 15.50
CA VAL A 184 -0.09 -17.25 16.31
C VAL A 184 1.24 -16.57 16.61
N ILE A 185 2.22 -17.30 17.13
CA ILE A 185 3.54 -16.73 17.46
C ILE A 185 4.15 -16.03 16.24
N ARG A 186 4.13 -16.70 15.08
CA ARG A 186 4.65 -16.10 13.83
C ARG A 186 3.87 -14.87 13.39
N ALA A 187 2.55 -14.87 13.55
CA ALA A 187 1.72 -13.73 13.18
C ALA A 187 1.95 -12.52 14.10
N ASP A 188 2.07 -12.75 15.41
CA ASP A 188 2.39 -11.70 16.38
C ASP A 188 3.80 -11.13 16.17
N ASP A 189 4.78 -11.97 15.82
CA ASP A 189 6.13 -11.53 15.44
C ASP A 189 6.11 -10.68 14.16
N SER A 190 5.33 -11.09 13.14
CA SER A 190 5.16 -10.34 11.90
C SER A 190 4.50 -8.98 12.15
N LEU A 191 3.47 -8.93 13.00
CA LEU A 191 2.81 -7.69 13.41
C LEU A 191 3.79 -6.75 14.11
N ARG A 192 4.58 -7.27 15.06
CA ARG A 192 5.61 -6.49 15.76
C ARG A 192 6.62 -5.94 14.77
N GLN A 193 7.14 -6.77 13.87
CA GLN A 193 8.09 -6.34 12.85
C GLN A 193 7.49 -5.25 11.94
N ALA A 194 6.26 -5.40 11.48
CA ALA A 194 5.59 -4.38 10.65
C ALA A 194 5.44 -3.03 11.39
N LYS A 195 5.16 -3.05 12.71
CA LYS A 195 5.13 -1.84 13.55
C LYS A 195 6.51 -1.19 13.64
N ASP A 196 7.54 -1.98 13.91
CA ASP A 196 8.91 -1.48 14.05
C ASP A 196 9.44 -0.89 12.74
N ASP A 197 9.12 -1.53 11.61
CA ASP A 197 9.53 -1.07 10.28
C ASP A 197 8.82 0.24 9.91
N LEU A 198 7.53 0.37 10.24
CA LEU A 198 6.77 1.61 10.03
C LEU A 198 7.37 2.77 10.85
N CYS A 199 7.57 2.56 12.15
CA CYS A 199 8.17 3.58 13.03
C CYS A 199 9.56 4.01 12.56
N ARG A 200 10.40 3.04 12.17
CA ARG A 200 11.76 3.30 11.69
C ARG A 200 11.75 4.10 10.39
N ALA A 201 10.88 3.77 9.45
CA ALA A 201 10.78 4.47 8.17
C ALA A 201 10.22 5.90 8.31
N MET A 202 9.34 6.12 9.28
CA MET A 202 8.84 7.46 9.62
C MET A 202 9.80 8.26 10.52
N ALA A 203 10.94 7.68 10.93
CA ALA A 203 11.89 8.26 11.88
C ALA A 203 11.23 8.71 13.22
N VAL A 204 10.25 7.94 13.69
CA VAL A 204 9.58 8.16 14.98
C VAL A 204 10.03 7.11 16.00
N ASP A 205 9.86 7.43 17.30
CA ASP A 205 10.13 6.48 18.37
C ASP A 205 9.27 5.22 18.25
N LEU A 206 9.74 4.10 18.81
CA LEU A 206 8.95 2.88 18.89
C LEU A 206 7.77 3.07 19.84
N TYR A 207 6.58 2.70 19.37
CA TYR A 207 5.33 2.74 20.13
C TYR A 207 4.81 1.33 20.38
N GLU A 208 4.26 1.11 21.57
CA GLU A 208 3.67 -0.17 21.94
C GLU A 208 2.37 -0.45 21.17
N GLU A 209 1.57 0.60 20.97
CA GLU A 209 0.30 0.51 20.24
C GLU A 209 0.27 1.53 19.09
N ILE A 210 0.06 1.03 17.87
CA ILE A 210 -0.18 1.84 16.68
C ILE A 210 -1.62 1.62 16.23
N VAL A 211 -2.38 2.70 16.13
CA VAL A 211 -3.76 2.70 15.65
C VAL A 211 -3.81 3.36 14.28
N LEU A 212 -4.19 2.59 13.28
CA LEU A 212 -4.38 3.07 11.91
C LEU A 212 -5.78 3.69 11.80
N THR A 213 -5.85 4.95 11.38
CA THR A 213 -7.12 5.70 11.32
C THR A 213 -7.78 5.66 9.95
N THR A 214 -7.05 5.25 8.91
CA THR A 214 -7.53 5.22 7.53
C THR A 214 -7.75 3.77 7.07
N ASP A 215 -8.92 3.48 6.52
CA ASP A 215 -9.17 2.20 5.84
C ASP A 215 -8.80 2.32 4.35
N VAL A 216 -7.63 1.78 3.99
CA VAL A 216 -7.12 1.80 2.60
C VAL A 216 -8.02 1.04 1.65
N ALA A 217 -8.66 -0.04 2.11
CA ALA A 217 -9.56 -0.85 1.28
C ALA A 217 -10.79 -0.07 0.80
N SER A 218 -11.23 0.93 1.57
CA SER A 218 -12.36 1.79 1.20
C SER A 218 -12.05 2.76 0.05
N LEU A 219 -10.77 2.96 -0.28
CA LEU A 219 -10.29 3.85 -1.33
C LEU A 219 -10.19 3.16 -2.70
N ALA A 220 -10.32 1.83 -2.75
CA ALA A 220 -10.22 1.06 -3.97
C ALA A 220 -11.45 1.27 -4.85
N ASP A 221 -11.23 1.63 -6.13
CA ASP A 221 -12.26 1.74 -7.15
C ASP A 221 -12.06 0.64 -8.20
N GLU A 222 -13.04 -0.26 -8.31
CA GLU A 222 -13.03 -1.39 -9.25
C GLU A 222 -13.37 -0.98 -10.69
N THR A 223 -13.82 0.27 -10.89
CA THR A 223 -14.26 0.79 -12.19
C THR A 223 -13.18 1.57 -12.91
N VAL A 224 -12.01 1.75 -12.30
CA VAL A 224 -10.88 2.48 -12.89
C VAL A 224 -10.41 1.78 -14.16
N THR A 225 -10.35 2.54 -15.24
CA THR A 225 -9.82 2.11 -16.53
C THR A 225 -8.80 3.12 -17.04
N TYR A 226 -7.75 2.63 -17.66
CA TYR A 226 -6.71 3.46 -18.26
C TYR A 226 -6.56 3.12 -19.76
N ASP A 227 -6.38 4.14 -20.58
CA ASP A 227 -5.96 3.93 -21.97
C ASP A 227 -4.43 3.76 -22.04
N VAL A 228 -3.99 2.69 -22.69
CA VAL A 228 -2.56 2.34 -22.83
C VAL A 228 -1.79 3.45 -23.55
N ALA A 229 -2.38 4.01 -24.62
CA ALA A 229 -1.71 5.03 -25.43
C ALA A 229 -1.55 6.33 -24.63
N GLU A 230 -2.59 6.77 -23.92
CA GLU A 230 -2.54 7.96 -23.06
C GLU A 230 -1.52 7.77 -21.92
N CYS A 231 -1.57 6.64 -21.21
CA CYS A 231 -0.61 6.33 -20.14
C CYS A 231 0.83 6.32 -20.64
N THR A 232 1.09 5.78 -21.83
CA THR A 232 2.43 5.74 -22.42
C THR A 232 2.95 7.15 -22.71
N VAL A 233 2.11 8.02 -23.27
CA VAL A 233 2.50 9.42 -23.55
C VAL A 233 2.82 10.17 -22.25
N LEU A 234 1.98 10.03 -21.24
CA LEU A 234 2.20 10.70 -19.94
C LEU A 234 3.45 10.14 -19.23
N ALA A 235 3.65 8.83 -19.26
CA ALA A 235 4.80 8.17 -18.66
C ALA A 235 6.12 8.62 -19.32
N ARG A 236 6.15 8.81 -20.64
CA ARG A 236 7.31 9.38 -21.35
C ARG A 236 7.66 10.78 -20.84
N ALA A 237 6.65 11.62 -20.60
CA ALA A 237 6.86 12.97 -20.09
C ALA A 237 7.35 13.00 -18.64
N ALA A 238 7.00 11.99 -17.85
CA ALA A 238 7.31 11.90 -16.42
C ALA A 238 8.63 11.18 -16.12
N SER A 239 9.10 10.32 -17.02
CA SER A 239 10.28 9.48 -16.79
C SER A 239 11.59 10.23 -16.94
N SER A 240 12.37 10.30 -15.85
CA SER A 240 13.71 10.92 -15.83
C SER A 240 14.70 10.17 -16.73
N SER A 241 14.59 8.84 -16.79
CA SER A 241 15.46 7.99 -17.61
C SER A 241 15.18 8.15 -19.09
N TYR A 242 13.91 8.18 -19.51
CA TYR A 242 13.52 8.44 -20.90
C TYR A 242 13.91 9.86 -21.32
N PHE A 243 13.61 10.87 -20.50
CA PHE A 243 14.01 12.25 -20.75
C PHE A 243 15.54 12.37 -20.95
N SER A 244 16.33 11.75 -20.06
CA SER A 244 17.79 11.77 -20.16
C SER A 244 18.30 11.08 -21.44
N ALA A 245 17.65 9.99 -21.87
CA ALA A 245 18.01 9.28 -23.10
C ALA A 245 17.73 10.12 -24.36
N VAL A 246 16.54 10.77 -24.43
CA VAL A 246 16.15 11.69 -25.51
C VAL A 246 17.17 12.85 -25.62
N LYS A 247 17.47 13.48 -24.48
CA LYS A 247 18.43 14.62 -24.47
C LYS A 247 19.86 14.20 -24.75
N SER A 248 20.26 13.00 -24.34
CA SER A 248 21.58 12.45 -24.67
C SER A 248 21.74 12.20 -26.17
N GLU A 249 20.72 11.70 -26.84
CA GLU A 249 20.70 11.46 -28.28
C GLU A 249 20.74 12.82 -29.04
N GLU A 250 19.90 13.80 -28.63
CA GLU A 250 19.85 15.14 -29.19
C GLU A 250 21.23 15.84 -29.09
N LEU A 251 21.88 15.80 -27.91
CA LEU A 251 23.20 16.39 -27.69
C LEU A 251 24.30 15.67 -28.46
N ALA A 252 24.23 14.34 -28.58
CA ALA A 252 25.20 13.57 -29.40
C ALA A 252 25.03 13.90 -30.89
N GLY A 253 23.79 14.10 -31.37
CA GLY A 253 23.49 14.57 -32.71
C GLY A 253 24.10 15.95 -32.99
N GLN A 254 23.88 16.90 -32.09
CA GLN A 254 24.47 18.26 -32.22
C GLN A 254 26.01 18.23 -32.23
N LYS A 255 26.63 17.37 -31.39
CA LYS A 255 28.09 17.19 -31.40
C LYS A 255 28.58 16.59 -32.72
N TYR A 256 27.89 15.56 -33.21
CA TYR A 256 28.20 14.91 -34.48
C TYR A 256 28.08 15.90 -35.65
N GLU A 257 27.01 16.70 -35.72
CA GLU A 257 26.81 17.73 -36.74
C GLU A 257 27.92 18.80 -36.70
N ALA A 258 28.29 19.27 -35.50
CA ALA A 258 29.36 20.29 -35.34
C ALA A 258 30.75 19.80 -35.80
N LEU A 259 30.98 18.48 -35.82
CA LEU A 259 32.24 17.85 -36.24
C LEU A 259 32.23 17.31 -37.67
N GLN A 260 31.16 17.55 -38.45
CA GLN A 260 31.05 17.09 -39.85
C GLN A 260 32.07 17.74 -40.78
N ASP A 261 32.44 19.00 -40.54
CA ASP A 261 33.39 19.73 -41.39
C ASP A 261 34.80 19.15 -41.20
N PRO A 262 35.42 18.61 -42.30
CA PRO A 262 36.78 18.07 -42.26
C PRO A 262 37.85 19.08 -41.91
N MET A 263 37.54 20.39 -42.02
CA MET A 263 38.44 21.47 -41.65
C MET A 263 38.43 21.74 -40.15
N ILE A 264 37.39 21.29 -39.43
CA ILE A 264 37.18 21.54 -37.98
C ILE A 264 37.66 20.35 -37.16
N ALA A 265 37.42 19.11 -37.61
CA ALA A 265 37.67 17.91 -36.80
C ALA A 265 38.47 16.84 -37.58
N ALA A 266 39.35 16.14 -36.86
CA ALA A 266 40.05 14.98 -37.35
C ALA A 266 39.10 13.80 -37.65
N LYS A 267 39.51 12.87 -38.55
CA LYS A 267 38.72 11.70 -38.92
C LYS A 267 38.37 10.84 -37.69
N ALA A 268 39.30 10.70 -36.73
CA ALA A 268 39.09 9.93 -35.50
C ALA A 268 38.04 10.56 -34.59
N GLU A 269 37.99 11.89 -34.47
CA GLU A 269 37.00 12.63 -33.67
C GLU A 269 35.59 12.48 -34.24
N ARG A 270 35.47 12.55 -35.57
CA ARG A 270 34.19 12.31 -36.28
C ARG A 270 33.69 10.88 -36.09
N ALA A 271 34.58 9.88 -36.20
CA ALA A 271 34.22 8.47 -35.96
C ALA A 271 33.78 8.26 -34.51
N SER A 272 34.43 8.88 -33.52
CA SER A 272 34.02 8.79 -32.12
C SER A 272 32.69 9.49 -31.86
N ALA A 273 32.39 10.60 -32.53
CA ALA A 273 31.10 11.26 -32.40
C ALA A 273 29.95 10.46 -33.06
N GLU A 274 30.24 9.79 -34.19
CA GLU A 274 29.29 8.88 -34.84
C GLU A 274 28.96 7.68 -33.96
N GLU A 275 29.98 7.08 -33.33
CA GLU A 275 29.79 5.98 -32.36
C GLU A 275 28.97 6.42 -31.15
N ALA A 276 29.27 7.59 -30.56
CA ALA A 276 28.51 8.17 -29.44
C ALA A 276 27.06 8.47 -29.80
N LEU A 277 26.77 8.93 -31.02
CA LEU A 277 25.39 9.10 -31.50
C LEU A 277 24.66 7.76 -31.63
N ARG A 278 25.32 6.74 -32.18
CA ARG A 278 24.74 5.39 -32.26
C ARG A 278 24.42 4.80 -30.91
N ASP A 279 25.35 4.91 -29.96
CA ASP A 279 25.16 4.47 -28.58
C ASP A 279 24.01 5.20 -27.88
N ALA A 280 23.88 6.51 -28.11
CA ALA A 280 22.78 7.29 -27.55
C ALA A 280 21.42 6.90 -28.15
N ALA A 281 21.36 6.66 -29.46
CA ALA A 281 20.16 6.20 -30.14
C ALA A 281 19.74 4.79 -29.66
N GLU A 282 20.70 3.88 -29.45
CA GLU A 282 20.41 2.55 -28.86
C GLU A 282 19.87 2.68 -27.42
N LYS A 283 20.47 3.55 -26.59
CA LYS A 283 19.97 3.81 -25.22
C LYS A 283 18.56 4.37 -25.23
N LEU A 284 18.24 5.30 -26.15
CA LEU A 284 16.89 5.84 -26.31
C LEU A 284 15.89 4.73 -26.69
N SER A 285 16.23 3.90 -27.69
CA SER A 285 15.37 2.76 -28.09
C SER A 285 15.11 1.79 -26.95
N ASN A 286 16.15 1.48 -26.16
CA ASN A 286 16.03 0.60 -25.00
C ASN A 286 15.21 1.24 -23.88
N ALA A 287 15.38 2.54 -23.61
CA ALA A 287 14.58 3.27 -22.62
C ALA A 287 13.09 3.33 -23.02
N GLU A 288 12.82 3.59 -24.30
CA GLU A 288 11.46 3.60 -24.85
C GLU A 288 10.77 2.23 -24.70
N LYS A 289 11.46 1.17 -25.10
CA LYS A 289 10.96 -0.19 -24.98
C LYS A 289 10.68 -0.57 -23.53
N SER A 290 11.63 -0.31 -22.62
CA SER A 290 11.49 -0.60 -21.20
C SER A 290 10.30 0.15 -20.57
N LEU A 291 10.09 1.41 -20.96
CA LEU A 291 8.97 2.22 -20.48
C LEU A 291 7.64 1.66 -20.99
N ASN A 292 7.55 1.37 -22.30
CA ASN A 292 6.34 0.79 -22.88
C ASN A 292 5.99 -0.55 -22.24
N ASP A 293 6.97 -1.44 -22.04
CA ASP A 293 6.81 -2.73 -21.36
C ASP A 293 6.35 -2.53 -19.90
N SER A 294 6.90 -1.55 -19.22
CA SER A 294 6.53 -1.24 -17.82
C SER A 294 5.08 -0.77 -17.70
N VAL A 295 4.63 0.12 -18.61
CA VAL A 295 3.23 0.58 -18.66
C VAL A 295 2.30 -0.59 -18.99
N ALA A 296 2.59 -1.36 -20.02
CA ALA A 296 1.78 -2.52 -20.42
C ALA A 296 1.65 -3.55 -19.30
N ASN A 297 2.77 -3.88 -18.62
CA ASN A 297 2.79 -4.79 -17.49
C ASN A 297 1.96 -4.24 -16.29
N ALA A 298 2.07 -2.94 -15.99
CA ALA A 298 1.31 -2.32 -14.90
C ALA A 298 -0.20 -2.37 -15.15
N LEU A 299 -0.64 -2.14 -16.39
CA LEU A 299 -2.06 -2.22 -16.78
C LEU A 299 -2.56 -3.67 -16.80
N THR A 300 -1.77 -4.61 -17.30
CA THR A 300 -2.09 -6.04 -17.26
C THR A 300 -2.24 -6.53 -15.81
N GLN A 301 -1.37 -6.05 -14.91
CA GLN A 301 -1.44 -6.36 -13.48
C GLN A 301 -2.73 -5.78 -12.86
N LEU A 302 -3.12 -4.56 -13.21
CA LEU A 302 -4.38 -3.94 -12.78
C LEU A 302 -5.58 -4.82 -13.16
N ASP A 303 -5.69 -5.24 -14.42
CA ASP A 303 -6.74 -6.12 -14.89
C ASP A 303 -6.78 -7.46 -14.15
N SER A 304 -5.60 -8.00 -13.84
CA SER A 304 -5.48 -9.24 -13.07
C SER A 304 -5.99 -9.06 -11.64
N LEU A 305 -5.67 -7.93 -11.00
CA LEU A 305 -6.12 -7.62 -9.63
C LEU A 305 -7.63 -7.39 -9.58
N ILE A 306 -8.22 -6.70 -10.56
CA ILE A 306 -9.68 -6.53 -10.67
C ILE A 306 -10.38 -7.90 -10.78
N ARG A 307 -9.87 -8.80 -11.64
CA ARG A 307 -10.42 -10.17 -11.75
C ARG A 307 -10.26 -10.95 -10.45
N SER A 308 -9.11 -10.85 -9.80
CA SER A 308 -8.84 -11.50 -8.51
C SER A 308 -9.79 -10.99 -7.43
N LEU A 309 -10.00 -9.67 -7.34
CA LEU A 309 -10.93 -9.07 -6.38
C LEU A 309 -12.35 -9.62 -6.57
N ARG A 310 -12.84 -9.67 -7.82
CA ARG A 310 -14.17 -10.23 -8.11
C ARG A 310 -14.29 -11.69 -7.66
N MET A 311 -13.24 -12.51 -7.87
CA MET A 311 -13.23 -13.89 -7.37
C MET A 311 -13.24 -13.98 -5.85
N GLN A 312 -12.50 -13.09 -5.15
CA GLN A 312 -12.50 -13.07 -3.68
C GLN A 312 -13.87 -12.64 -3.13
N VAL A 313 -14.53 -11.66 -3.77
CA VAL A 313 -15.88 -11.22 -3.38
C VAL A 313 -16.89 -12.38 -3.53
N LEU A 314 -16.86 -13.12 -4.64
CA LEU A 314 -17.72 -14.29 -4.83
C LEU A 314 -17.42 -15.40 -3.79
N SER A 315 -16.14 -15.60 -3.48
CA SER A 315 -15.71 -16.56 -2.45
C SER A 315 -16.21 -16.17 -1.05
N ALA A 316 -16.21 -14.88 -0.73
CA ALA A 316 -16.73 -14.36 0.53
C ALA A 316 -18.27 -14.56 0.62
N GLN A 317 -18.99 -14.23 -0.46
CA GLN A 317 -20.44 -14.47 -0.53
C GLN A 317 -20.80 -15.95 -0.36
N LEU A 318 -20.00 -16.87 -0.93
CA LEU A 318 -20.18 -18.30 -0.73
C LEU A 318 -19.93 -18.71 0.73
N ALA A 319 -18.89 -18.15 1.36
CA ALA A 319 -18.60 -18.39 2.77
C ALA A 319 -19.74 -17.88 3.68
N ASP A 320 -20.29 -16.69 3.40
CA ASP A 320 -21.47 -16.15 4.11
C ASP A 320 -22.69 -17.11 3.99
N ALA A 321 -22.98 -17.59 2.78
CA ALA A 321 -24.07 -18.52 2.55
C ALA A 321 -23.86 -19.87 3.30
N ASN A 322 -22.63 -20.37 3.35
CA ASN A 322 -22.29 -21.57 4.10
C ASN A 322 -22.48 -21.36 5.62
N LEU A 323 -22.10 -20.19 6.12
CA LEU A 323 -22.31 -19.84 7.54
C LEU A 323 -23.80 -19.79 7.88
N ASP A 324 -24.66 -19.28 7.01
CA ASP A 324 -26.11 -19.28 7.24
C ASP A 324 -26.66 -20.71 7.33
N VAL A 325 -26.19 -21.61 6.47
CA VAL A 325 -26.52 -23.06 6.56
C VAL A 325 -26.00 -23.67 7.87
N ALA A 326 -24.77 -23.33 8.26
CA ALA A 326 -24.18 -23.81 9.51
C ALA A 326 -24.97 -23.35 10.75
N ARG A 327 -25.41 -22.07 10.76
CA ARG A 327 -26.30 -21.55 11.84
C ARG A 327 -27.61 -22.28 11.95
N ILE A 328 -28.21 -22.63 10.81
CA ILE A 328 -29.45 -23.45 10.79
C ILE A 328 -29.20 -24.85 11.39
N LYS A 329 -28.15 -25.54 10.95
CA LYS A 329 -27.75 -26.85 11.47
C LYS A 329 -27.47 -26.80 12.97
N PHE A 330 -26.78 -25.79 13.43
CA PHE A 330 -26.49 -25.57 14.84
C PHE A 330 -27.80 -25.37 15.65
N GLY A 331 -28.74 -24.58 15.10
CA GLY A 331 -30.06 -24.37 15.72
C GLY A 331 -30.90 -25.65 15.86
N TYR A 332 -30.71 -26.62 14.97
CA TYR A 332 -31.33 -27.96 15.08
C TYR A 332 -30.50 -28.97 15.90
N GLY A 333 -29.35 -28.57 16.44
CA GLY A 333 -28.48 -29.46 17.21
C GLY A 333 -27.67 -30.45 16.35
N GLU A 334 -27.62 -30.25 15.05
CA GLU A 334 -26.90 -31.11 14.10
C GLU A 334 -25.41 -30.71 13.95
N MET A 335 -24.99 -29.65 14.62
CA MET A 335 -23.64 -29.10 14.55
C MET A 335 -23.14 -28.71 15.94
N LEU A 336 -21.86 -28.90 16.21
CA LEU A 336 -21.25 -28.50 17.47
C LEU A 336 -20.79 -27.04 17.45
N GLN A 337 -20.65 -26.44 18.63
CA GLN A 337 -20.22 -25.03 18.75
C GLN A 337 -18.89 -24.75 18.02
N TYR A 338 -17.85 -25.55 18.23
CA TYR A 338 -16.56 -25.35 17.60
C TYR A 338 -16.61 -25.50 16.07
N GLU A 339 -17.58 -26.26 15.54
CA GLU A 339 -17.79 -26.39 14.09
C GLU A 339 -18.39 -25.08 13.52
N LEU A 340 -19.38 -24.52 14.24
CA LEU A 340 -19.94 -23.21 13.90
C LEU A 340 -18.87 -22.11 13.99
N ASP A 341 -18.06 -22.11 15.07
CA ASP A 341 -16.98 -21.13 15.24
C ASP A 341 -15.90 -21.26 14.14
N SER A 342 -15.69 -22.50 13.64
CA SER A 342 -14.83 -22.72 12.47
C SER A 342 -15.38 -22.09 11.20
N GLU A 343 -16.71 -22.16 10.97
CA GLU A 343 -17.36 -21.50 9.83
C GLU A 343 -17.32 -19.97 9.97
N VAL A 344 -17.56 -19.42 11.17
CA VAL A 344 -17.39 -17.98 11.44
C VAL A 344 -15.98 -17.53 11.09
N ASN A 345 -14.97 -18.25 11.57
CA ASN A 345 -13.58 -17.92 11.26
C ASN A 345 -13.26 -18.06 9.76
N SER A 346 -13.89 -18.99 9.05
CA SER A 346 -13.74 -19.13 7.59
C SER A 346 -14.30 -17.93 6.85
N VAL A 347 -15.43 -17.38 7.27
CA VAL A 347 -16.05 -16.16 6.75
C VAL A 347 -15.14 -14.96 7.01
N ASP A 348 -14.67 -14.79 8.25
CA ASP A 348 -13.75 -13.69 8.59
C ASP A 348 -12.49 -13.72 7.73
N GLN A 349 -11.91 -14.90 7.50
CA GLN A 349 -10.76 -15.06 6.61
C GLN A 349 -11.09 -14.72 5.15
N ALA A 350 -12.31 -15.04 4.67
CA ALA A 350 -12.74 -14.68 3.33
C ALA A 350 -12.85 -13.15 3.17
N HIS A 351 -13.44 -12.46 4.14
CA HIS A 351 -13.52 -11.00 4.16
C HIS A 351 -12.14 -10.33 4.29
N VAL A 352 -11.22 -10.89 5.07
CA VAL A 352 -9.81 -10.42 5.13
C VAL A 352 -9.15 -10.52 3.76
N ARG A 353 -9.40 -11.59 2.99
CA ARG A 353 -8.87 -11.72 1.60
C ARG A 353 -9.46 -10.68 0.66
N VAL A 354 -10.75 -10.36 0.76
CA VAL A 354 -11.39 -9.29 -0.01
C VAL A 354 -10.75 -7.94 0.32
N THR A 355 -10.59 -7.64 1.61
CA THR A 355 -9.96 -6.40 2.06
C THR A 355 -8.54 -6.26 1.51
N LYS A 356 -7.74 -7.33 1.60
CA LYS A 356 -6.39 -7.37 1.03
C LYS A 356 -6.41 -7.13 -0.49
N ALA A 357 -7.31 -7.80 -1.22
CA ALA A 357 -7.40 -7.63 -2.68
C ALA A 357 -7.77 -6.19 -3.07
N LYS A 358 -8.57 -5.50 -2.28
CA LYS A 358 -8.87 -4.06 -2.45
C LYS A 358 -7.65 -3.19 -2.18
N GLU A 359 -6.91 -3.45 -1.11
CA GLU A 359 -5.66 -2.75 -0.79
C GLU A 359 -4.63 -2.93 -1.90
N ASP A 360 -4.43 -4.16 -2.39
CA ASP A 360 -3.51 -4.47 -3.51
C ASP A 360 -3.93 -3.73 -4.80
N LEU A 361 -5.23 -3.67 -5.08
CA LEU A 361 -5.77 -2.92 -6.21
C LEU A 361 -5.47 -1.42 -6.09
N TYR A 362 -5.71 -0.84 -4.92
CA TYR A 362 -5.44 0.59 -4.68
C TYR A 362 -3.96 0.93 -4.83
N VAL A 363 -3.07 0.11 -4.28
CA VAL A 363 -1.61 0.26 -4.45
C VAL A 363 -1.21 0.21 -5.93
N GLN A 364 -1.82 -0.68 -6.72
CA GLN A 364 -1.54 -0.77 -8.16
C GLN A 364 -2.03 0.48 -8.92
N VAL A 365 -3.19 1.02 -8.56
CA VAL A 365 -3.70 2.29 -9.11
C VAL A 365 -2.70 3.42 -8.83
N LEU A 366 -2.25 3.56 -7.57
CA LEU A 366 -1.26 4.58 -7.20
C LEU A 366 0.08 4.40 -7.92
N LYS A 367 0.49 3.16 -8.19
CA LYS A 367 1.69 2.86 -8.97
C LYS A 367 1.55 3.35 -10.41
N ILE A 368 0.40 3.14 -11.05
CA ILE A 368 0.12 3.65 -12.39
C ILE A 368 0.10 5.19 -12.38
N GLU A 369 -0.59 5.80 -11.42
CA GLU A 369 -0.63 7.26 -11.24
C GLU A 369 0.78 7.86 -11.08
N SER A 370 1.65 7.20 -10.31
CA SER A 370 3.07 7.58 -10.19
C SER A 370 3.82 7.48 -11.52
N MET A 371 3.60 6.40 -12.29
CA MET A 371 4.26 6.20 -13.59
C MET A 371 3.87 7.26 -14.62
N ILE A 372 2.63 7.73 -14.60
CA ILE A 372 2.15 8.81 -15.48
C ILE A 372 2.46 10.22 -14.94
N GLY A 373 3.29 10.30 -13.89
CA GLY A 373 3.81 11.57 -13.36
C GLY A 373 2.87 12.32 -12.42
N ARG A 374 1.78 11.71 -11.97
CA ARG A 374 0.94 12.31 -10.95
C ARG A 374 1.59 12.14 -9.58
N ASN A 375 1.52 13.19 -8.77
CA ASN A 375 2.01 13.14 -7.40
C ASN A 375 1.10 12.26 -6.55
N VAL A 376 1.63 11.16 -6.02
CA VAL A 376 0.88 10.21 -5.19
C VAL A 376 0.30 10.88 -3.94
N ALA A 377 1.05 11.80 -3.30
CA ALA A 377 0.55 12.54 -2.14
C ALA A 377 -0.67 13.41 -2.47
N ASP A 378 -0.70 14.04 -3.66
CA ASP A 378 -1.84 14.85 -4.12
C ASP A 378 -3.05 13.97 -4.46
N VAL A 379 -2.85 12.78 -5.00
CA VAL A 379 -3.91 11.79 -5.25
C VAL A 379 -4.58 11.38 -3.94
N LEU A 380 -3.79 11.13 -2.88
CA LEU A 380 -4.28 10.81 -1.55
C LEU A 380 -5.08 11.98 -0.94
N CYS A 381 -4.60 13.21 -1.08
CA CYS A 381 -5.32 14.40 -0.60
C CYS A 381 -6.69 14.58 -1.29
N ARG A 382 -6.79 14.27 -2.59
CA ARG A 382 -8.06 14.34 -3.34
C ARG A 382 -9.06 13.28 -2.91
N ALA A 383 -8.60 12.12 -2.45
CA ALA A 383 -9.43 11.07 -1.88
C ALA A 383 -10.05 11.44 -0.52
N GLY A 384 -9.88 12.69 -0.04
CA GLY A 384 -10.45 13.17 1.23
C GLY A 384 -9.66 12.77 2.48
N LEU A 385 -8.45 12.30 2.28
CA LEU A 385 -7.52 11.96 3.36
C LEU A 385 -6.74 13.23 3.74
N LYS A 386 -7.28 14.00 4.69
CA LYS A 386 -6.59 15.13 5.33
C LYS A 386 -6.15 14.73 6.71
#